data_48c90ac0efabec5762d9f4ce9f84b3c9
#
_entry.id   48c90ac0efabec5762d9f4ce9f84b3c9
#
_cell.length_a   1.000
_cell.length_b   1.000
_cell.length_c   1.000
_cell.angle_alpha   90.00
_cell.angle_beta   90.00
_cell.angle_gamma   90.00
#
_symmetry.space_group_name_H-M   'P 1'
#
loop_
_entity.id
_entity.type
_entity.pdbx_description
1 polymer ?
#
loop_
_entity_poly.entity_id
_entity_poly.type
_entity_poly.pdbx_seq_one_letter_code
_entity_poly.pdbx_strand_id
1 'polypeptide(L)'
;MTATSVPGHLVAPRAIADRLASADEDYIRSHFVPLAEVAGHRLAEVRGAIAAGHLPAPAYVLDDGTEMVAPDHLALPDEAGDALEATLKARFAAAGLDSDEEWRSYLSGAYAICLRTVTPETMIRKTHLVEDIQGLLADARPRDPDWRGALRAAVDELDELERPFAPLDEHRFGARPTRKRLIEDPRERWPWMRS
;
A
#
# COMPACT_ATOMS: atom_id res chain seq x y z
N MET A 1 -20.94 24.02 5.45
CA MET A 1 -19.46 24.07 5.35
C MET A 1 -19.07 22.70 4.82
N THR A 2 -18.82 22.63 3.52
CA THR A 2 -18.51 21.38 2.80
C THR A 2 -17.03 21.08 2.98
N ALA A 3 -16.74 20.02 3.70
CA ALA A 3 -15.38 19.47 3.80
C ALA A 3 -14.98 18.95 2.42
N THR A 4 -13.99 19.58 1.81
CA THR A 4 -13.37 19.11 0.58
C THR A 4 -12.47 17.94 0.95
N SER A 5 -12.99 16.73 0.76
CA SER A 5 -12.19 15.50 0.80
C SER A 5 -11.14 15.60 -0.29
N VAL A 6 -9.86 15.63 0.08
CA VAL A 6 -8.75 15.53 -0.87
C VAL A 6 -8.57 14.03 -1.15
N PRO A 7 -8.96 13.53 -2.33
CA PRO A 7 -8.77 12.12 -2.65
C PRO A 7 -7.27 11.85 -2.74
N GLY A 8 -6.79 10.95 -1.90
CA GLY A 8 -5.50 10.32 -2.08
C GLY A 8 -5.54 9.40 -3.31
N HIS A 9 -5.54 9.97 -4.51
CA HIS A 9 -5.48 9.21 -5.74
C HIS A 9 -4.20 8.39 -5.77
N LEU A 10 -4.34 7.10 -5.49
CA LEU A 10 -3.36 6.10 -5.92
C LEU A 10 -3.46 6.03 -7.44
N VAL A 11 -2.60 6.79 -8.12
CA VAL A 11 -2.48 6.73 -9.57
C VAL A 11 -2.01 5.33 -9.93
N ALA A 12 -2.72 4.67 -10.86
CA ALA A 12 -2.29 3.39 -11.41
C ALA A 12 -0.79 3.46 -11.80
N PRO A 13 -0.02 2.40 -11.55
CA PRO A 13 1.41 2.42 -11.80
C PRO A 13 1.68 2.83 -13.26
N ARG A 14 2.28 3.99 -13.44
CA ARG A 14 2.78 4.42 -14.75
C ARG A 14 3.80 3.41 -15.19
N ALA A 15 3.68 2.89 -16.40
CA ALA A 15 4.74 2.11 -17.02
C ALA A 15 6.05 2.90 -16.86
N ILE A 16 7.04 2.30 -16.22
CA ILE A 16 8.34 2.93 -16.01
C ILE A 16 9.00 2.95 -17.37
N ALA A 17 9.15 4.12 -17.97
CA ALA A 17 9.75 4.29 -19.28
C ALA A 17 11.29 4.21 -19.22
N ASP A 18 11.86 4.25 -18.02
CA ASP A 18 13.30 4.22 -17.79
C ASP A 18 13.72 2.88 -17.17
N ARG A 19 14.89 2.40 -17.60
CA ARG A 19 15.51 1.20 -17.07
C ARG A 19 15.63 1.27 -15.56
N LEU A 20 15.24 0.20 -14.85
CA LEU A 20 15.37 0.12 -13.39
C LEU A 20 16.83 0.32 -12.99
N ALA A 21 17.07 1.14 -11.96
CA ALA A 21 18.37 1.21 -11.32
C ALA A 21 18.67 -0.13 -10.62
N SER A 22 19.94 -0.51 -10.56
CA SER A 22 20.33 -1.78 -9.92
C SER A 22 19.87 -1.85 -8.45
N ALA A 23 19.89 -0.72 -7.73
CA ALA A 23 19.41 -0.66 -6.34
C ALA A 23 17.90 -0.93 -6.21
N ASP A 24 17.11 -0.48 -7.18
CA ASP A 24 15.67 -0.76 -7.22
C ASP A 24 15.42 -2.24 -7.52
N GLU A 25 16.15 -2.82 -8.47
CA GLU A 25 16.02 -4.24 -8.81
C GLU A 25 16.43 -5.13 -7.63
N ASP A 26 17.53 -4.82 -6.94
CA ASP A 26 17.98 -5.53 -5.74
C ASP A 26 16.93 -5.47 -4.62
N TYR A 27 16.34 -4.29 -4.41
CA TYR A 27 15.24 -4.12 -3.45
C TYR A 27 14.03 -4.98 -3.84
N ILE A 28 13.59 -4.91 -5.10
CA ILE A 28 12.42 -5.65 -5.58
C ILE A 28 12.66 -7.16 -5.40
N ARG A 29 13.82 -7.69 -5.83
CA ARG A 29 14.14 -9.12 -5.71
C ARG A 29 14.28 -9.59 -4.26
N SER A 30 14.60 -8.69 -3.31
CA SER A 30 14.71 -9.04 -1.88
C SER A 30 13.36 -9.07 -1.16
N HIS A 31 12.33 -8.39 -1.68
CA HIS A 31 11.04 -8.23 -1.00
C HIS A 31 9.86 -8.86 -1.75
N PHE A 32 10.04 -9.17 -3.02
CA PHE A 32 8.99 -9.71 -3.90
C PHE A 32 9.50 -10.96 -4.61
N VAL A 33 8.57 -11.78 -5.06
CA VAL A 33 8.86 -13.03 -5.76
C VAL A 33 8.23 -13.02 -7.16
N PRO A 34 8.76 -13.78 -8.12
CA PRO A 34 8.12 -13.90 -9.43
C PRO A 34 6.69 -14.43 -9.34
N LEU A 35 5.75 -13.83 -10.07
CA LEU A 35 4.38 -14.33 -10.17
C LEU A 35 4.33 -15.79 -10.61
N ALA A 36 5.23 -16.19 -11.50
CA ALA A 36 5.35 -17.56 -11.97
C ALA A 36 5.66 -18.56 -10.84
N GLU A 37 6.41 -18.15 -9.81
CA GLU A 37 6.71 -18.96 -8.64
C GLU A 37 5.49 -19.16 -7.75
N VAL A 38 4.75 -18.08 -7.48
CA VAL A 38 3.55 -18.11 -6.62
C VAL A 38 2.39 -18.83 -7.31
N ALA A 39 2.18 -18.58 -8.59
CA ALA A 39 1.07 -19.16 -9.36
C ALA A 39 1.35 -20.59 -9.81
N GLY A 40 2.62 -20.98 -10.01
CA GLY A 40 3.00 -22.32 -10.46
C GLY A 40 2.27 -22.74 -11.75
N HIS A 41 1.60 -23.87 -11.72
CA HIS A 41 0.84 -24.39 -12.88
C HIS A 41 -0.40 -23.54 -13.26
N ARG A 42 -0.87 -22.66 -12.36
CA ARG A 42 -2.01 -21.75 -12.60
C ARG A 42 -1.59 -20.43 -13.26
N LEU A 43 -0.34 -20.23 -13.64
CA LEU A 43 0.17 -18.93 -14.12
C LEU A 43 -0.68 -18.32 -15.25
N ALA A 44 -1.10 -19.11 -16.22
CA ALA A 44 -1.93 -18.62 -17.33
C ALA A 44 -3.33 -18.17 -16.87
N GLU A 45 -3.93 -18.91 -15.94
CA GLU A 45 -5.22 -18.59 -15.33
C GLU A 45 -5.11 -17.29 -14.50
N VAL A 46 -4.10 -17.18 -13.64
CA VAL A 46 -3.87 -16.01 -12.78
C VAL A 46 -3.64 -14.75 -13.64
N ARG A 47 -2.82 -14.84 -14.70
CA ARG A 47 -2.64 -13.72 -15.65
C ARG A 47 -3.94 -13.33 -16.35
N GLY A 48 -4.76 -14.31 -16.72
CA GLY A 48 -6.08 -14.06 -17.28
C GLY A 48 -6.99 -13.31 -16.32
N ALA A 49 -7.01 -13.71 -15.04
CA ALA A 49 -7.79 -13.05 -13.99
C ALA A 49 -7.28 -11.63 -13.67
N ILE A 50 -5.97 -11.41 -13.67
CA ILE A 50 -5.37 -10.08 -13.54
C ILE A 50 -5.78 -9.18 -14.72
N ALA A 51 -5.67 -9.68 -15.95
CA ALA A 51 -6.04 -8.94 -17.16
C ALA A 51 -7.55 -8.62 -17.21
N ALA A 52 -8.38 -9.47 -16.62
CA ALA A 52 -9.83 -9.25 -16.48
C ALA A 52 -10.20 -8.32 -15.31
N GLY A 53 -9.24 -7.92 -14.47
CA GLY A 53 -9.50 -7.07 -13.30
C GLY A 53 -10.16 -7.82 -12.13
N HIS A 54 -9.97 -9.12 -12.03
CA HIS A 54 -10.47 -9.95 -10.92
C HIS A 54 -9.42 -10.19 -9.84
N LEU A 55 -8.13 -10.05 -10.19
CA LEU A 55 -7.00 -10.16 -9.27
C LEU A 55 -6.12 -8.92 -9.33
N PRO A 56 -5.36 -8.62 -8.26
CA PRO A 56 -4.51 -7.45 -8.23
C PRO A 56 -3.35 -7.57 -9.22
N ALA A 57 -2.97 -6.42 -9.80
CA ALA A 57 -1.82 -6.32 -10.68
C ALA A 57 -0.52 -6.66 -9.93
N PRO A 58 0.52 -7.11 -10.65
CA PRO A 58 1.86 -7.25 -10.08
C PRO A 58 2.36 -5.93 -9.47
N ALA A 59 3.07 -6.03 -8.35
CA ALA A 59 3.67 -4.86 -7.70
C ALA A 59 4.69 -4.17 -8.62
N TYR A 60 5.51 -4.98 -9.32
CA TYR A 60 6.53 -4.50 -10.25
C TYR A 60 6.61 -5.41 -11.47
N VAL A 61 7.15 -4.85 -12.57
CA VAL A 61 7.58 -5.59 -13.74
C VAL A 61 9.04 -5.19 -14.00
N LEU A 62 9.94 -6.16 -13.99
CA LEU A 62 11.36 -5.94 -14.23
C LEU A 62 11.65 -5.71 -15.71
N ASP A 63 12.85 -5.23 -16.05
CA ASP A 63 13.27 -4.95 -17.42
C ASP A 63 13.23 -6.18 -18.36
N ASP A 64 13.38 -7.38 -17.78
CA ASP A 64 13.27 -8.64 -18.48
C ASP A 64 11.82 -9.14 -18.65
N GLY A 65 10.84 -8.37 -18.20
CA GLY A 65 9.42 -8.70 -18.24
C GLY A 65 8.97 -9.58 -17.08
N THR A 66 9.80 -9.87 -16.09
CA THR A 66 9.42 -10.66 -14.91
C THR A 66 8.42 -9.87 -14.05
N GLU A 67 7.23 -10.43 -13.86
CA GLU A 67 6.18 -9.89 -12.99
C GLU A 67 6.50 -10.25 -11.53
N MET A 68 6.70 -9.25 -10.68
CA MET A 68 7.05 -9.41 -9.27
C MET A 68 5.85 -9.09 -8.38
N VAL A 69 5.53 -9.98 -7.46
CA VAL A 69 4.38 -9.90 -6.55
C VAL A 69 4.82 -10.10 -5.10
N ALA A 70 3.99 -9.66 -4.16
CA ALA A 70 4.20 -10.02 -2.75
C ALA A 70 4.12 -11.54 -2.59
N PRO A 71 4.88 -12.16 -1.65
CA PRO A 71 4.84 -13.61 -1.43
C PRO A 71 3.44 -14.16 -1.10
N ASP A 72 2.58 -13.34 -0.50
CA ASP A 72 1.19 -13.63 -0.12
C ASP A 72 0.16 -13.20 -1.17
N HIS A 73 0.57 -12.88 -2.41
CA HIS A 73 -0.27 -12.30 -3.46
C HIS A 73 -1.57 -13.09 -3.75
N LEU A 74 -1.51 -14.42 -3.69
CA LEU A 74 -2.67 -15.27 -3.94
C LEU A 74 -3.36 -15.78 -2.66
N ALA A 75 -2.85 -15.47 -1.46
CA ALA A 75 -3.42 -15.99 -0.22
C ALA A 75 -4.90 -15.56 -0.04
N LEU A 76 -5.17 -14.27 -0.18
CA LEU A 76 -6.52 -13.73 -0.04
C LEU A 76 -7.47 -14.16 -1.19
N PRO A 77 -7.05 -14.11 -2.48
CA PRO A 77 -7.83 -14.69 -3.57
C PRO A 77 -8.13 -16.19 -3.41
N ASP A 78 -7.17 -16.98 -3.00
CA ASP A 78 -7.34 -18.43 -2.83
C ASP A 78 -8.30 -18.75 -1.66
N GLU A 79 -8.31 -17.92 -0.60
CA GLU A 79 -9.25 -18.04 0.52
C GLU A 79 -10.68 -17.65 0.13
N ALA A 80 -10.84 -16.52 -0.57
CA ALA A 80 -12.16 -15.94 -0.86
C ALA A 80 -12.80 -16.48 -2.15
N GLY A 81 -12.00 -16.99 -3.09
CA GLY A 81 -12.46 -17.48 -4.38
C GLY A 81 -13.30 -16.45 -5.14
N ASP A 82 -14.40 -16.89 -5.76
CA ASP A 82 -15.32 -16.05 -6.53
C ASP A 82 -15.99 -14.93 -5.69
N ALA A 83 -15.95 -15.04 -4.37
CA ALA A 83 -16.51 -14.03 -3.47
C ALA A 83 -15.54 -12.90 -3.09
N LEU A 84 -14.33 -12.87 -3.64
CA LEU A 84 -13.26 -11.94 -3.24
C LEU A 84 -13.72 -10.47 -3.26
N GLU A 85 -14.24 -10.00 -4.38
CA GLU A 85 -14.71 -8.61 -4.52
C GLU A 85 -15.81 -8.29 -3.52
N ALA A 86 -16.84 -9.13 -3.45
CA ALA A 86 -17.98 -8.91 -2.56
C ALA A 86 -17.56 -8.92 -1.09
N THR A 87 -16.65 -9.83 -0.72
CA THR A 87 -16.13 -9.96 0.64
C THR A 87 -15.31 -8.72 1.03
N LEU A 88 -14.38 -8.29 0.19
CA LEU A 88 -13.55 -7.11 0.47
C LEU A 88 -14.38 -5.84 0.53
N LYS A 89 -15.26 -5.61 -0.45
CA LYS A 89 -16.14 -4.43 -0.45
C LYS A 89 -17.04 -4.38 0.77
N ALA A 90 -17.59 -5.50 1.21
CA ALA A 90 -18.40 -5.55 2.43
C ALA A 90 -17.59 -5.18 3.67
N ARG A 91 -16.32 -5.65 3.79
CA ARG A 91 -15.44 -5.31 4.91
C ARG A 91 -15.03 -3.85 4.91
N PHE A 92 -14.69 -3.27 3.76
CA PHE A 92 -14.38 -1.86 3.63
C PHE A 92 -15.56 -0.98 4.00
N ALA A 93 -16.75 -1.29 3.48
CA ALA A 93 -17.98 -0.56 3.80
C ALA A 93 -18.31 -0.66 5.31
N ALA A 94 -18.15 -1.82 5.93
CA ALA A 94 -18.36 -2.00 7.37
C ALA A 94 -17.36 -1.21 8.22
N ALA A 95 -16.18 -0.92 7.69
CA ALA A 95 -15.16 -0.07 8.30
C ALA A 95 -15.36 1.44 8.01
N GLY A 96 -16.41 1.81 7.28
CA GLY A 96 -16.71 3.21 6.93
C GLY A 96 -15.90 3.76 5.75
N LEU A 97 -15.22 2.91 4.99
CA LEU A 97 -14.39 3.29 3.85
C LEU A 97 -15.19 3.27 2.54
N ASP A 98 -14.73 4.00 1.52
CA ASP A 98 -15.24 3.89 0.15
C ASP A 98 -14.81 2.56 -0.45
N SER A 99 -15.75 1.60 -0.47
CA SER A 99 -15.48 0.23 -0.89
C SER A 99 -15.04 0.11 -2.35
N ASP A 100 -15.49 1.01 -3.23
CA ASP A 100 -15.11 1.00 -4.65
C ASP A 100 -13.71 1.59 -4.86
N GLU A 101 -13.34 2.61 -4.08
CA GLU A 101 -12.00 3.18 -4.10
C GLU A 101 -10.97 2.18 -3.55
N GLU A 102 -11.27 1.55 -2.41
CA GLU A 102 -10.39 0.55 -1.80
C GLU A 102 -10.22 -0.71 -2.67
N TRP A 103 -11.31 -1.16 -3.31
CA TRP A 103 -11.25 -2.25 -4.27
C TRP A 103 -10.35 -1.91 -5.48
N ARG A 104 -10.48 -0.70 -6.05
CA ARG A 104 -9.60 -0.24 -7.13
C ARG A 104 -8.14 -0.14 -6.68
N SER A 105 -7.90 0.33 -5.47
CA SER A 105 -6.57 0.39 -4.86
C SER A 105 -5.97 -1.01 -4.69
N TYR A 106 -6.76 -1.99 -4.24
CA TYR A 106 -6.35 -3.39 -4.17
C TYR A 106 -5.97 -3.94 -5.54
N LEU A 107 -6.85 -3.78 -6.53
CA LEU A 107 -6.62 -4.27 -7.90
C LEU A 107 -5.40 -3.63 -8.58
N SER A 108 -5.06 -2.40 -8.24
CA SER A 108 -3.87 -1.72 -8.78
C SER A 108 -2.54 -2.29 -8.31
N GLY A 109 -2.53 -3.20 -7.31
CA GLY A 109 -1.33 -3.71 -6.66
C GLY A 109 -0.69 -2.75 -5.64
N ALA A 110 -1.28 -1.58 -5.42
CA ALA A 110 -0.70 -0.54 -4.55
C ALA A 110 -0.52 -1.01 -3.10
N TYR A 111 -1.45 -1.80 -2.59
CA TYR A 111 -1.32 -2.37 -1.25
C TYR A 111 -0.14 -3.32 -1.11
N ALA A 112 0.14 -4.13 -2.14
CA ALA A 112 1.27 -5.05 -2.14
C ALA A 112 2.62 -4.31 -2.08
N ILE A 113 2.71 -3.10 -2.64
CA ILE A 113 3.91 -2.25 -2.59
C ILE A 113 4.12 -1.70 -1.18
N CYS A 114 3.04 -1.25 -0.54
CA CYS A 114 3.13 -0.55 0.74
C CYS A 114 3.16 -1.49 1.95
N LEU A 115 2.28 -2.50 1.97
CA LEU A 115 2.07 -3.35 3.14
C LEU A 115 3.02 -4.54 3.18
N ARG A 116 3.46 -4.92 4.38
CA ARG A 116 4.23 -6.16 4.60
C ARG A 116 3.40 -7.41 4.35
N THR A 117 2.11 -7.35 4.69
CA THR A 117 1.13 -8.42 4.46
C THR A 117 -0.17 -7.78 4.01
N VAL A 118 -0.80 -8.34 2.97
CA VAL A 118 -2.03 -7.81 2.39
C VAL A 118 -3.21 -8.64 2.87
N THR A 119 -3.91 -8.13 3.88
CA THR A 119 -5.17 -8.67 4.40
C THR A 119 -6.22 -7.56 4.49
N PRO A 120 -7.52 -7.89 4.59
CA PRO A 120 -8.56 -6.87 4.79
C PRO A 120 -8.28 -5.99 6.02
N GLU A 121 -7.78 -6.60 7.09
CA GLU A 121 -7.47 -5.91 8.35
C GLU A 121 -6.32 -4.92 8.19
N THR A 122 -5.23 -5.32 7.53
CA THR A 122 -4.07 -4.44 7.32
C THR A 122 -4.38 -3.31 6.35
N MET A 123 -5.16 -3.56 5.30
CA MET A 123 -5.63 -2.53 4.38
C MET A 123 -6.50 -1.50 5.09
N ILE A 124 -7.54 -1.93 5.82
CA ILE A 124 -8.44 -1.06 6.59
C ILE A 124 -7.64 -0.27 7.64
N ARG A 125 -6.79 -0.97 8.39
CA ARG A 125 -6.00 -0.32 9.45
C ARG A 125 -5.05 0.75 8.90
N LYS A 126 -4.40 0.46 7.77
CA LYS A 126 -3.56 1.45 7.09
C LYS A 126 -4.35 2.70 6.70
N THR A 127 -5.52 2.55 6.08
CA THR A 127 -6.32 3.69 5.65
C THR A 127 -6.73 4.56 6.84
N HIS A 128 -7.20 3.96 7.94
CA HIS A 128 -7.53 4.70 9.17
C HIS A 128 -6.30 5.40 9.78
N LEU A 129 -5.15 4.72 9.85
CA LEU A 129 -3.91 5.35 10.36
C LEU A 129 -3.46 6.55 9.52
N VAL A 130 -3.61 6.47 8.20
CA VAL A 130 -3.33 7.59 7.29
C VAL A 130 -4.23 8.78 7.62
N GLU A 131 -5.53 8.57 7.80
CA GLU A 131 -6.49 9.61 8.17
C GLU A 131 -6.20 10.19 9.56
N ASP A 132 -5.97 9.32 10.56
CA ASP A 132 -5.65 9.72 11.93
C ASP A 132 -4.40 10.60 12.00
N ILE A 133 -3.30 10.16 11.35
CA ILE A 133 -2.05 10.92 11.32
C ILE A 133 -2.24 12.26 10.58
N GLN A 134 -2.95 12.27 9.46
CA GLN A 134 -3.25 13.52 8.75
C GLN A 134 -4.05 14.49 9.61
N GLY A 135 -5.04 14.01 10.34
CA GLY A 135 -5.83 14.80 11.29
C GLY A 135 -4.97 15.38 12.42
N LEU A 136 -4.10 14.54 13.02
CA LEU A 136 -3.17 14.97 14.06
C LEU A 136 -2.16 16.02 13.55
N LEU A 137 -1.67 15.85 12.31
CA LEU A 137 -0.73 16.79 11.70
C LEU A 137 -1.39 18.13 11.32
N ALA A 138 -2.67 18.11 10.93
CA ALA A 138 -3.44 19.32 10.60
C ALA A 138 -3.72 20.18 11.84
N ASP A 139 -3.93 19.55 13.00
CA ASP A 139 -4.13 20.23 14.30
C ASP A 139 -2.94 19.97 15.24
N ALA A 140 -1.73 20.34 14.78
CA ALA A 140 -0.50 20.04 15.50
C ALA A 140 -0.39 20.78 16.86
N ARG A 141 -0.29 20.00 17.95
CA ARG A 141 -0.16 20.47 19.34
C ARG A 141 1.11 19.93 20.01
N PRO A 142 2.32 20.29 19.56
CA PRO A 142 3.58 19.66 19.97
C PRO A 142 3.96 19.83 21.45
N ARG A 143 3.24 20.68 22.21
CA ARG A 143 3.41 20.86 23.67
C ARG A 143 2.44 20.00 24.49
N ASP A 144 1.40 19.46 23.84
CA ASP A 144 0.40 18.60 24.47
C ASP A 144 0.92 17.15 24.54
N PRO A 145 1.08 16.56 25.74
CA PRO A 145 1.60 15.21 25.89
C PRO A 145 0.67 14.14 25.28
N ASP A 146 -0.65 14.34 25.34
CA ASP A 146 -1.62 13.39 24.80
C ASP A 146 -1.56 13.37 23.27
N TRP A 147 -1.47 14.55 22.64
CA TRP A 147 -1.26 14.65 21.20
C TRP A 147 0.05 13.98 20.76
N ARG A 148 1.14 14.20 21.53
CA ARG A 148 2.44 13.56 21.24
C ARG A 148 2.34 12.03 21.33
N GLY A 149 1.67 11.54 22.35
CA GLY A 149 1.42 10.11 22.55
C GLY A 149 0.63 9.51 21.39
N ALA A 150 -0.46 10.15 21.01
CA ALA A 150 -1.33 9.71 19.92
C ALA A 150 -0.59 9.71 18.56
N LEU A 151 0.14 10.79 18.24
CA LEU A 151 0.91 10.87 16.98
C LEU A 151 2.00 9.80 16.93
N ARG A 152 2.76 9.61 18.02
CA ARG A 152 3.81 8.58 18.08
C ARG A 152 3.21 7.19 17.85
N ALA A 153 2.17 6.83 18.58
CA ALA A 153 1.54 5.53 18.48
C ALA A 153 1.04 5.24 17.06
N ALA A 154 0.36 6.21 16.43
CA ALA A 154 -0.16 6.04 15.08
C ALA A 154 0.97 5.92 14.04
N VAL A 155 2.03 6.72 14.14
CA VAL A 155 3.19 6.67 13.23
C VAL A 155 3.97 5.37 13.40
N ASP A 156 4.19 4.91 14.63
CA ASP A 156 4.93 3.66 14.89
C ASP A 156 4.12 2.46 14.38
N GLU A 157 2.80 2.44 14.59
CA GLU A 157 1.93 1.38 14.05
C GLU A 157 1.91 1.39 12.51
N LEU A 158 1.86 2.56 11.87
CA LEU A 158 1.92 2.64 10.41
C LEU A 158 3.27 2.13 9.88
N ASP A 159 4.38 2.42 10.57
CA ASP A 159 5.72 1.93 10.20
C ASP A 159 5.85 0.40 10.35
N GLU A 160 5.17 -0.19 11.32
CA GLU A 160 5.09 -1.64 11.49
C GLU A 160 4.31 -2.31 10.35
N LEU A 161 3.23 -1.68 9.88
CA LEU A 161 2.42 -2.20 8.77
C LEU A 161 3.12 -2.06 7.42
N GLU A 162 3.79 -0.93 7.19
CA GLU A 162 4.42 -0.63 5.90
C GLU A 162 5.83 -1.21 5.81
N ARG A 163 6.19 -1.66 4.60
CA ARG A 163 7.60 -1.96 4.28
C ARG A 163 8.32 -0.67 3.87
N PRO A 164 9.66 -0.61 3.94
CA PRO A 164 10.42 0.46 3.32
C PRO A 164 10.08 0.53 1.82
N PHE A 165 10.13 1.72 1.22
CA PHE A 165 9.93 1.88 -0.22
C PHE A 165 11.26 1.78 -0.96
N ALA A 166 11.21 1.29 -2.20
CA ALA A 166 12.32 1.44 -3.12
C ALA A 166 12.50 2.92 -3.50
N PRO A 167 13.72 3.37 -3.86
CA PRO A 167 13.93 4.71 -4.38
C PRO A 167 13.00 5.07 -5.55
N LEU A 168 12.74 4.13 -6.41
CA LEU A 168 11.77 4.20 -7.51
C LEU A 168 10.35 4.56 -7.05
N ASP A 169 9.90 4.09 -5.89
CA ASP A 169 8.55 4.33 -5.40
C ASP A 169 8.34 5.78 -4.96
N GLU A 170 9.41 6.51 -4.65
CA GLU A 170 9.34 7.94 -4.36
C GLU A 170 8.77 8.74 -5.53
N HIS A 171 8.95 8.28 -6.76
CA HIS A 171 8.49 8.92 -7.98
C HIS A 171 7.22 8.30 -8.58
N ARG A 172 6.93 7.05 -8.21
CA ARG A 172 5.84 6.25 -8.79
C ARG A 172 4.46 6.77 -8.46
N PHE A 173 4.25 7.31 -7.28
CA PHE A 173 2.95 7.74 -6.79
C PHE A 173 2.64 9.23 -7.05
N GLY A 174 3.45 9.93 -7.85
CA GLY A 174 3.23 11.29 -8.35
C GLY A 174 3.25 12.39 -7.28
N ALA A 175 2.96 12.06 -6.04
CA ALA A 175 3.11 12.89 -4.84
C ALA A 175 4.11 12.21 -3.91
N ARG A 176 4.63 12.97 -2.92
CA ARG A 176 5.49 12.36 -1.90
C ARG A 176 4.79 11.14 -1.28
N PRO A 177 5.44 9.96 -1.21
CA PRO A 177 4.85 8.73 -0.72
C PRO A 177 4.27 8.90 0.69
N THR A 178 3.25 8.10 1.02
CA THR A 178 2.62 8.10 2.34
C THR A 178 3.65 7.93 3.45
N ARG A 179 4.55 6.96 3.29
CA ARG A 179 5.65 6.71 4.23
C ARG A 179 6.51 7.96 4.49
N LYS A 180 6.93 8.66 3.42
CA LYS A 180 7.72 9.89 3.55
C LYS A 180 6.98 10.97 4.34
N ARG A 181 5.70 11.22 3.98
CA ARG A 181 4.89 12.30 4.57
C ARG A 181 4.42 11.99 6.00
N LEU A 182 4.09 10.74 6.29
CA LEU A 182 3.39 10.39 7.54
C LEU A 182 4.27 9.65 8.55
N ILE A 183 5.44 9.14 8.13
CA ILE A 183 6.37 8.47 9.04
C ILE A 183 7.67 9.26 9.14
N GLU A 184 8.37 9.48 8.01
CA GLU A 184 9.70 10.05 8.03
C GLU A 184 9.69 11.55 8.35
N ASP A 185 8.88 12.37 7.67
CA ASP A 185 8.79 13.81 7.91
C ASP A 185 8.37 14.14 9.37
N PRO A 186 7.37 13.46 9.98
CA PRO A 186 7.08 13.65 11.40
C PRO A 186 8.25 13.29 12.32
N ARG A 187 8.96 12.20 12.05
CA ARG A 187 10.14 11.81 12.82
C ARG A 187 11.32 12.77 12.63
N GLU A 188 11.47 13.37 11.45
CA GLU A 188 12.45 14.41 11.22
C GLU A 188 12.08 15.72 11.94
N ARG A 189 10.82 16.10 11.85
CA ARG A 189 10.29 17.35 12.44
C ARG A 189 10.32 17.33 13.96
N TRP A 190 10.07 16.18 14.58
CA TRP A 190 9.97 16.04 16.04
C TRP A 190 10.93 14.97 16.56
N PRO A 191 12.16 15.36 17.00
CA PRO A 191 13.19 14.41 17.48
C PRO A 191 12.73 13.49 18.61
N TRP A 192 11.75 13.91 19.43
CA TRP A 192 11.16 13.09 20.49
C TRP A 192 10.41 11.84 19.99
N MET A 193 10.15 11.74 18.70
CA MET A 193 9.56 10.54 18.09
C MET A 193 10.58 9.42 17.83
N ARG A 194 11.88 9.72 17.89
CA ARG A 194 12.97 8.76 17.62
C ARG A 194 13.50 8.07 18.87
N SER A 195 13.01 8.44 20.05
CA SER A 195 13.51 7.97 21.36
C SER A 195 12.63 6.86 21.94
#